data_af33ab1aa96c87c48e56507a85b4e081
#
_entry.id   af33ab1aa96c87c48e56507a85b4e081
#
_cell.length_a   1.000
_cell.length_b   1.000
_cell.length_c   1.000
_cell.angle_alpha   90.00
_cell.angle_beta   90.00
_cell.angle_gamma   90.00
#
_symmetry.space_group_name_H-M   'P 1'
#
loop_
_entity.id
_entity.type
_entity.pdbx_description
1 polymer ?
#
loop_
_entity_poly.entity_id
_entity_poly.type
_entity_poly.pdbx_seq_one_letter_code
_entity_poly.pdbx_strand_id
1 'polypeptide(L)'
;KTFAKNVKLSNIAKRTVGFSGADLENLLNEAALLTVRRNKNAITMSEIDEAHDRVLMGPAKVTKKYTEKEKKLVAYHEAGHAVVGIKLEGANEVQKITIIPRGQAGGYNLMLPREETFLSTKKELLETISGLLGGRVAEEIIFKEVTTGAHNDFEKATKIARSMVTEYGMSDLGPIQFEHQESSVFLGRDYNKSRNFSSQVAFEIDQAQRKIINECYEKTKKIITENKDLLDLIANTLLEHETITKEQIEYLVKNGCMPDEDGEIDETDYKEASLKDLTLDELKDLAKDKGVKNIAKKTKEELLKDLEETE
;
A
#
# COMPACT_ATOMS: atom_id res chain seq x y z
N LYS A 1 -23.66 15.56 -7.12
CA LYS A 1 -23.75 14.26 -6.44
C LYS A 1 -24.03 14.50 -4.97
N THR A 2 -24.93 13.73 -4.37
CA THR A 2 -25.29 13.88 -2.95
C THR A 2 -24.44 12.94 -2.12
N PHE A 3 -23.71 13.50 -1.14
CA PHE A 3 -22.89 12.73 -0.20
C PHE A 3 -23.60 12.61 1.15
N ALA A 4 -23.39 11.50 1.82
CA ALA A 4 -23.79 11.34 3.22
C ALA A 4 -22.93 12.27 4.12
N LYS A 5 -23.47 12.67 5.27
CA LYS A 5 -22.83 13.64 6.17
C LYS A 5 -21.47 13.19 6.73
N ASN A 6 -21.26 11.88 6.81
CA ASN A 6 -20.03 11.26 7.34
C ASN A 6 -18.93 11.05 6.29
N VAL A 7 -19.13 11.50 5.04
CA VAL A 7 -18.10 11.37 3.99
C VAL A 7 -17.03 12.44 4.18
N LYS A 8 -15.80 12.00 4.48
CA LYS A 8 -14.62 12.86 4.62
C LYS A 8 -13.83 12.87 3.31
N LEU A 9 -13.90 13.97 2.55
CA LEU A 9 -13.17 14.11 1.27
C LEU A 9 -11.64 14.02 1.46
N SER A 10 -11.12 14.44 2.61
CA SER A 10 -9.70 14.32 2.94
C SER A 10 -9.21 12.87 2.95
N ASN A 11 -10.05 11.92 3.41
CA ASN A 11 -9.70 10.51 3.41
C ASN A 11 -9.68 9.93 1.99
N ILE A 12 -10.57 10.44 1.11
CA ILE A 12 -10.59 10.06 -0.31
C ILE A 12 -9.32 10.58 -0.99
N ALA A 13 -8.96 11.85 -0.75
CA ALA A 13 -7.76 12.46 -1.33
C ALA A 13 -6.48 11.67 -0.97
N LYS A 14 -6.33 11.24 0.28
CA LYS A 14 -5.19 10.42 0.72
C LYS A 14 -5.08 9.07 -0.02
N ARG A 15 -6.21 8.48 -0.41
CA ARG A 15 -6.26 7.18 -1.10
C ARG A 15 -6.19 7.28 -2.63
N THR A 16 -6.32 8.48 -3.18
CA THR A 16 -6.33 8.73 -4.62
C THR A 16 -5.06 9.46 -5.11
N VAL A 17 -3.95 9.25 -4.40
CA VAL A 17 -2.64 9.76 -4.81
C VAL A 17 -2.31 9.26 -6.21
N GLY A 18 -1.90 10.17 -7.11
CA GLY A 18 -1.60 9.86 -8.51
C GLY A 18 -2.82 9.83 -9.45
N PHE A 19 -4.04 10.02 -8.95
CA PHE A 19 -5.23 10.12 -9.80
C PHE A 19 -5.26 11.46 -10.53
N SER A 20 -5.58 11.42 -11.82
CA SER A 20 -5.93 12.61 -12.60
C SER A 20 -7.35 13.10 -12.25
N GLY A 21 -7.70 14.31 -12.68
CA GLY A 21 -9.07 14.81 -12.54
C GLY A 21 -10.11 13.89 -13.22
N ALA A 22 -9.75 13.24 -14.33
CA ALA A 22 -10.60 12.28 -15.02
C ALA A 22 -10.81 10.99 -14.19
N ASP A 23 -9.76 10.50 -13.50
CA ASP A 23 -9.85 9.33 -12.63
C ASP A 23 -10.74 9.62 -11.41
N LEU A 24 -10.62 10.81 -10.82
CA LEU A 24 -11.48 11.26 -9.72
C LEU A 24 -12.95 11.40 -10.16
N GLU A 25 -13.19 11.92 -11.35
CA GLU A 25 -14.54 11.98 -11.93
C GLU A 25 -15.12 10.57 -12.12
N ASN A 26 -14.33 9.66 -12.69
CA ASN A 26 -14.73 8.26 -12.90
C ASN A 26 -15.03 7.57 -11.57
N LEU A 27 -14.17 7.74 -10.55
CA LEU A 27 -14.39 7.23 -9.20
C LEU A 27 -15.73 7.67 -8.62
N LEU A 28 -16.02 8.97 -8.69
CA LEU A 28 -17.28 9.52 -8.15
C LEU A 28 -18.50 9.15 -9.00
N ASN A 29 -18.33 8.89 -10.29
CA ASN A 29 -19.40 8.38 -11.15
C ASN A 29 -19.72 6.94 -10.80
N GLU A 30 -18.71 6.09 -10.65
CA GLU A 30 -18.89 4.69 -10.23
C GLU A 30 -19.51 4.60 -8.83
N ALA A 31 -19.08 5.43 -7.87
CA ALA A 31 -19.68 5.50 -6.54
C ALA A 31 -21.17 5.89 -6.60
N ALA A 32 -21.55 6.83 -7.46
CA ALA A 32 -22.94 7.21 -7.66
C ALA A 32 -23.77 6.06 -8.26
N LEU A 33 -23.23 5.34 -9.25
CA LEU A 33 -23.89 4.17 -9.84
C LEU A 33 -24.09 3.05 -8.80
N LEU A 34 -23.09 2.81 -7.95
CA LEU A 34 -23.19 1.85 -6.84
C LEU A 34 -24.26 2.24 -5.83
N THR A 35 -24.34 3.54 -5.49
CA THR A 35 -25.36 4.08 -4.58
C THR A 35 -26.77 3.77 -5.09
N VAL A 36 -27.03 4.03 -6.38
CA VAL A 36 -28.32 3.73 -7.00
C VAL A 36 -28.60 2.22 -7.02
N ARG A 37 -27.60 1.39 -7.39
CA ARG A 37 -27.74 -0.07 -7.39
C ARG A 37 -28.04 -0.67 -6.02
N ARG A 38 -27.59 -0.01 -4.95
CA ARG A 38 -27.83 -0.40 -3.55
C ARG A 38 -29.07 0.25 -2.96
N ASN A 39 -29.89 0.94 -3.78
CA ASN A 39 -31.10 1.66 -3.39
C ASN A 39 -30.85 2.69 -2.25
N LYS A 40 -29.70 3.34 -2.26
CA LYS A 40 -29.35 4.42 -1.31
C LYS A 40 -29.57 5.79 -1.94
N ASN A 41 -29.88 6.80 -1.11
CA ASN A 41 -30.15 8.17 -1.55
C ASN A 41 -28.91 9.09 -1.55
N ALA A 42 -27.82 8.65 -0.92
CA ALA A 42 -26.57 9.41 -0.82
C ALA A 42 -25.35 8.48 -0.88
N ILE A 43 -24.26 8.98 -1.45
CA ILE A 43 -22.99 8.27 -1.54
C ILE A 43 -22.38 8.22 -0.15
N THR A 44 -22.04 7.02 0.35
CA THR A 44 -21.33 6.81 1.60
C THR A 44 -19.87 6.41 1.34
N MET A 45 -19.02 6.35 2.38
CA MET A 45 -17.64 5.87 2.23
C MET A 45 -17.58 4.47 1.65
N SER A 46 -18.52 3.58 2.00
CA SER A 46 -18.59 2.21 1.47
C SER A 46 -18.76 2.14 -0.05
N GLU A 47 -19.55 3.04 -0.65
CA GLU A 47 -19.70 3.13 -2.11
C GLU A 47 -18.44 3.71 -2.77
N ILE A 48 -17.77 4.65 -2.09
CA ILE A 48 -16.51 5.23 -2.58
C ILE A 48 -15.39 4.21 -2.53
N ASP A 49 -15.29 3.44 -1.47
CA ASP A 49 -14.27 2.38 -1.33
C ASP A 49 -14.44 1.28 -2.38
N GLU A 50 -15.67 0.82 -2.62
CA GLU A 50 -15.96 -0.15 -3.68
C GLU A 50 -15.71 0.43 -5.08
N ALA A 51 -16.04 1.71 -5.30
CA ALA A 51 -15.76 2.40 -6.55
C ALA A 51 -14.25 2.54 -6.79
N HIS A 52 -13.50 2.86 -5.76
CA HIS A 52 -12.04 2.94 -5.82
C HIS A 52 -11.41 1.60 -6.22
N ASP A 53 -11.85 0.52 -5.59
CA ASP A 53 -11.41 -0.83 -5.94
C ASP A 53 -11.75 -1.19 -7.40
N ARG A 54 -12.93 -0.79 -7.88
CA ARG A 54 -13.35 -1.04 -9.27
C ARG A 54 -12.54 -0.26 -10.29
N VAL A 55 -12.21 0.98 -9.99
CA VAL A 55 -11.42 1.82 -10.88
C VAL A 55 -9.99 1.29 -10.98
N LEU A 56 -9.40 0.86 -9.86
CA LEU A 56 -8.02 0.34 -9.82
C LEU A 56 -7.90 -1.09 -10.35
N MET A 57 -8.75 -1.99 -9.88
CA MET A 57 -8.59 -3.45 -10.05
C MET A 57 -9.70 -4.10 -10.86
N GLY A 58 -10.75 -3.35 -11.18
CA GLY A 58 -11.95 -3.87 -11.82
C GLY A 58 -12.99 -4.42 -10.83
N PRO A 59 -14.14 -4.88 -11.35
CA PRO A 59 -15.24 -5.40 -10.52
C PRO A 59 -14.82 -6.70 -9.81
N ALA A 60 -15.38 -6.92 -8.61
CA ALA A 60 -15.24 -8.18 -7.89
C ALA A 60 -15.81 -9.35 -8.70
N LYS A 61 -15.11 -10.47 -8.72
CA LYS A 61 -15.54 -11.71 -9.40
C LYS A 61 -16.46 -12.52 -8.49
N VAL A 62 -17.74 -12.22 -8.50
CA VAL A 62 -18.75 -12.88 -7.64
C VAL A 62 -18.93 -14.37 -7.96
N THR A 63 -18.66 -14.78 -9.20
CA THR A 63 -18.86 -16.16 -9.65
C THR A 63 -17.66 -17.06 -9.46
N LYS A 64 -16.45 -16.51 -9.27
CA LYS A 64 -15.25 -17.28 -9.02
C LYS A 64 -15.15 -17.60 -7.53
N LYS A 65 -15.40 -18.87 -7.19
CA LYS A 65 -15.19 -19.37 -5.83
C LYS A 65 -13.79 -20.01 -5.75
N TYR A 66 -13.01 -19.61 -4.75
CA TYR A 66 -11.80 -20.31 -4.40
C TYR A 66 -12.10 -21.66 -3.75
N THR A 67 -11.25 -22.65 -3.98
CA THR A 67 -11.15 -23.78 -3.07
C THR A 67 -10.58 -23.29 -1.73
N GLU A 68 -10.85 -23.99 -0.64
CA GLU A 68 -10.30 -23.66 0.69
C GLU A 68 -8.76 -23.58 0.67
N LYS A 69 -8.12 -24.45 -0.10
CA LYS A 69 -6.67 -24.45 -0.28
C LYS A 69 -6.20 -23.16 -0.98
N GLU A 70 -6.85 -22.75 -2.05
CA GLU A 70 -6.54 -21.52 -2.77
C GLU A 70 -6.81 -20.27 -1.93
N LYS A 71 -7.95 -20.24 -1.20
CA LYS A 71 -8.31 -19.12 -0.32
C LYS A 71 -7.23 -18.92 0.74
N LYS A 72 -6.78 -20.02 1.37
CA LYS A 72 -5.72 -19.98 2.36
C LYS A 72 -4.40 -19.51 1.77
N LEU A 73 -4.04 -19.96 0.57
CA LEU A 73 -2.82 -19.59 -0.11
C LEU A 73 -2.81 -18.07 -0.42
N VAL A 74 -3.90 -17.56 -0.98
CA VAL A 74 -4.05 -16.12 -1.26
C VAL A 74 -3.98 -15.30 0.04
N ALA A 75 -4.64 -15.74 1.13
CA ALA A 75 -4.61 -15.05 2.40
C ALA A 75 -3.18 -14.90 2.96
N TYR A 76 -2.39 -15.97 2.92
CA TYR A 76 -1.00 -15.93 3.38
C TYR A 76 -0.09 -15.12 2.43
N HIS A 77 -0.35 -15.15 1.12
CA HIS A 77 0.36 -14.32 0.15
C HIS A 77 0.16 -12.83 0.45
N GLU A 78 -1.10 -12.41 0.58
CA GLU A 78 -1.43 -11.01 0.88
C GLU A 78 -0.96 -10.59 2.28
N ALA A 79 -1.07 -11.49 3.28
CA ALA A 79 -0.51 -11.25 4.61
C ALA A 79 1.01 -11.08 4.59
N GLY A 80 1.71 -11.81 3.72
CA GLY A 80 3.16 -11.68 3.53
C GLY A 80 3.58 -10.29 3.09
N HIS A 81 2.90 -9.72 2.10
CA HIS A 81 3.11 -8.34 1.67
C HIS A 81 2.87 -7.35 2.82
N ALA A 82 1.78 -7.55 3.56
CA ALA A 82 1.39 -6.68 4.66
C ALA A 82 2.42 -6.71 5.81
N VAL A 83 2.87 -7.88 6.24
CA VAL A 83 3.88 -8.01 7.32
C VAL A 83 5.15 -7.25 6.95
N VAL A 84 5.64 -7.38 5.72
CA VAL A 84 6.84 -6.68 5.27
C VAL A 84 6.60 -5.16 5.25
N GLY A 85 5.46 -4.70 4.73
CA GLY A 85 5.09 -3.28 4.71
C GLY A 85 4.97 -2.65 6.11
N ILE A 86 4.44 -3.42 7.09
CA ILE A 86 4.31 -2.96 8.49
C ILE A 86 5.69 -2.86 9.18
N LYS A 87 6.61 -3.76 8.86
CA LYS A 87 7.92 -3.86 9.54
C LYS A 87 9.02 -3.00 8.94
N LEU A 88 8.84 -2.47 7.73
CA LEU A 88 9.80 -1.62 7.06
C LEU A 88 9.32 -0.16 7.05
N GLU A 89 10.12 0.73 7.63
CA GLU A 89 9.77 2.16 7.77
C GLU A 89 9.69 2.91 6.43
N GLY A 90 10.56 2.59 5.48
CA GLY A 90 10.58 3.20 4.14
C GLY A 90 9.74 2.46 3.12
N ALA A 91 9.03 1.38 3.52
CA ALA A 91 8.07 0.72 2.66
C ALA A 91 6.74 1.49 2.62
N ASN A 92 6.00 1.30 1.53
CA ASN A 92 4.66 1.83 1.41
C ASN A 92 3.76 1.34 2.55
N GLU A 93 2.91 2.22 3.05
CA GLU A 93 1.97 1.92 4.11
C GLU A 93 0.78 1.11 3.60
N VAL A 94 0.42 0.06 4.34
CA VAL A 94 -0.71 -0.80 4.01
C VAL A 94 -2.02 -0.09 4.35
N GLN A 95 -2.81 0.24 3.34
CA GLN A 95 -4.11 0.90 3.50
C GLN A 95 -5.28 -0.08 3.54
N LYS A 96 -5.15 -1.20 2.83
CA LYS A 96 -6.19 -2.22 2.73
C LYS A 96 -5.60 -3.52 2.22
N ILE A 97 -6.07 -4.62 2.78
CA ILE A 97 -5.75 -5.97 2.31
C ILE A 97 -7.07 -6.67 1.98
N THR A 98 -7.14 -7.35 0.84
CA THR A 98 -8.32 -8.13 0.48
C THR A 98 -7.95 -9.39 -0.29
N ILE A 99 -8.69 -10.46 -0.03
CA ILE A 99 -8.61 -11.73 -0.76
C ILE A 99 -9.79 -11.92 -1.72
N ILE A 100 -10.62 -10.89 -1.90
CA ILE A 100 -11.69 -10.90 -2.89
C ILE A 100 -11.09 -10.76 -4.28
N PRO A 101 -11.32 -11.73 -5.19
CA PRO A 101 -10.71 -11.69 -6.51
C PRO A 101 -11.31 -10.59 -7.38
N ARG A 102 -10.43 -9.78 -8.02
CA ARG A 102 -10.81 -8.71 -8.94
C ARG A 102 -9.95 -8.75 -10.20
N GLY A 103 -10.51 -8.43 -11.36
CA GLY A 103 -9.74 -8.40 -12.62
C GLY A 103 -8.91 -9.66 -12.83
N GLN A 104 -7.59 -9.54 -12.88
CA GLN A 104 -6.64 -10.67 -12.99
C GLN A 104 -6.08 -11.10 -11.62
N ALA A 105 -6.28 -10.30 -10.57
CA ALA A 105 -5.73 -10.57 -9.25
C ALA A 105 -6.62 -11.52 -8.43
N GLY A 106 -5.97 -12.37 -7.64
CA GLY A 106 -6.61 -13.24 -6.68
C GLY A 106 -6.99 -12.51 -5.39
N GLY A 107 -6.13 -11.66 -4.92
CA GLY A 107 -6.30 -10.69 -3.84
C GLY A 107 -5.48 -9.47 -4.18
N TYR A 108 -5.41 -8.49 -3.31
CA TYR A 108 -4.47 -7.38 -3.45
C TYR A 108 -4.25 -6.63 -2.13
N ASN A 109 -3.07 -6.04 -2.03
CA ASN A 109 -2.73 -5.04 -1.03
C ASN A 109 -2.76 -3.65 -1.65
N LEU A 110 -3.55 -2.74 -1.09
CA LEU A 110 -3.45 -1.32 -1.39
C LEU A 110 -2.36 -0.74 -0.49
N MET A 111 -1.22 -0.42 -1.10
CA MET A 111 -0.10 0.19 -0.42
C MET A 111 0.14 1.58 -0.99
N LEU A 112 0.21 2.59 -0.13
CA LEU A 112 0.45 3.98 -0.51
C LEU A 112 1.76 4.48 0.15
N PRO A 113 2.49 5.39 -0.51
CA PRO A 113 3.61 6.08 0.14
C PRO A 113 3.12 6.81 1.40
N ARG A 114 3.92 6.79 2.46
CA ARG A 114 3.61 7.54 3.70
C ARG A 114 3.62 9.04 3.48
N GLU A 115 4.48 9.50 2.61
CA GLU A 115 4.63 10.90 2.20
C GLU A 115 4.70 11.00 0.68
N GLU A 116 4.18 12.09 0.13
CA GLU A 116 4.35 12.41 -1.29
C GLU A 116 5.74 13.01 -1.50
N THR A 117 6.69 12.19 -1.92
CA THR A 117 8.04 12.62 -2.25
C THR A 117 8.29 12.53 -3.76
N PHE A 118 9.00 13.52 -4.30
CA PHE A 118 9.43 13.48 -5.71
C PHE A 118 10.66 12.61 -5.93
N LEU A 119 11.39 12.27 -4.87
CA LEU A 119 12.64 11.53 -4.92
C LEU A 119 12.54 10.30 -4.03
N SER A 120 12.97 9.16 -4.56
CA SER A 120 13.10 7.93 -3.78
C SER A 120 14.55 7.64 -3.48
N THR A 121 14.84 7.30 -2.25
CA THR A 121 16.17 6.89 -1.82
C THR A 121 16.46 5.44 -2.20
N LYS A 122 17.73 5.05 -2.24
CA LYS A 122 18.13 3.65 -2.45
C LYS A 122 17.48 2.73 -1.42
N LYS A 123 17.39 3.18 -0.13
CA LYS A 123 16.77 2.41 0.95
C LYS A 123 15.29 2.14 0.67
N GLU A 124 14.52 3.15 0.28
CA GLU A 124 13.09 3.02 -0.03
C GLU A 124 12.83 2.09 -1.21
N LEU A 125 13.65 2.17 -2.28
CA LEU A 125 13.54 1.26 -3.42
C LEU A 125 13.82 -0.20 -3.02
N LEU A 126 14.84 -0.46 -2.20
CA LEU A 126 15.12 -1.81 -1.68
C LEU A 126 14.00 -2.32 -0.78
N GLU A 127 13.40 -1.46 0.02
CA GLU A 127 12.28 -1.81 0.89
C GLU A 127 11.00 -2.05 0.08
N THR A 128 10.78 -1.30 -1.00
CA THR A 128 9.70 -1.57 -1.96
C THR A 128 9.86 -2.94 -2.63
N ILE A 129 11.07 -3.28 -3.09
CA ILE A 129 11.37 -4.61 -3.63
C ILE A 129 11.09 -5.69 -2.59
N SER A 130 11.54 -5.49 -1.35
CA SER A 130 11.29 -6.44 -0.24
C SER A 130 9.79 -6.63 0.01
N GLY A 131 9.01 -5.56 -0.02
CA GLY A 131 7.55 -5.61 0.07
C GLY A 131 6.90 -6.44 -1.03
N LEU A 132 7.33 -6.25 -2.29
CA LEU A 132 6.86 -7.03 -3.43
C LEU A 132 7.21 -8.53 -3.34
N LEU A 133 8.31 -8.88 -2.68
CA LEU A 133 8.71 -10.29 -2.50
C LEU A 133 7.98 -10.97 -1.33
N GLY A 134 7.25 -10.21 -0.49
CA GLY A 134 6.60 -10.68 0.73
C GLY A 134 5.64 -11.86 0.51
N GLY A 135 4.76 -11.76 -0.49
CA GLY A 135 3.80 -12.82 -0.79
C GLY A 135 4.46 -14.15 -1.14
N ARG A 136 5.47 -14.10 -2.02
CA ARG A 136 6.24 -15.29 -2.43
C ARG A 136 6.94 -15.95 -1.26
N VAL A 137 7.59 -15.16 -0.42
CA VAL A 137 8.32 -15.66 0.75
C VAL A 137 7.38 -16.28 1.77
N ALA A 138 6.19 -15.69 1.98
CA ALA A 138 5.16 -16.26 2.83
C ALA A 138 4.68 -17.63 2.31
N GLU A 139 4.43 -17.78 1.02
CA GLU A 139 4.10 -19.08 0.40
C GLU A 139 5.17 -20.13 0.71
N GLU A 140 6.45 -19.80 0.48
CA GLU A 140 7.57 -20.73 0.69
C GLU A 140 7.69 -21.18 2.16
N ILE A 141 7.57 -20.23 3.10
CA ILE A 141 7.73 -20.53 4.53
C ILE A 141 6.58 -21.39 5.05
N ILE A 142 5.34 -21.09 4.66
CA ILE A 142 4.13 -21.72 5.21
C ILE A 142 3.79 -23.03 4.48
N PHE A 143 3.79 -23.01 3.15
CA PHE A 143 3.34 -24.18 2.37
C PHE A 143 4.48 -25.02 1.84
N LYS A 144 5.73 -24.50 1.89
CA LYS A 144 6.92 -25.12 1.27
C LYS A 144 6.72 -25.39 -0.24
N GLU A 145 5.79 -24.69 -0.83
CA GLU A 145 5.43 -24.69 -2.25
C GLU A 145 5.41 -23.25 -2.73
N VAL A 146 5.47 -23.06 -4.02
CA VAL A 146 5.47 -21.75 -4.65
C VAL A 146 4.50 -21.75 -5.83
N THR A 147 3.78 -20.65 -6.03
CA THR A 147 2.76 -20.57 -7.05
C THR A 147 3.08 -19.52 -8.11
N THR A 148 2.27 -19.50 -9.16
CA THR A 148 2.35 -18.48 -10.20
C THR A 148 1.78 -17.13 -9.77
N GLY A 149 1.17 -17.03 -8.59
CA GLY A 149 0.50 -15.81 -8.08
C GLY A 149 1.44 -14.61 -7.99
N ALA A 150 2.70 -14.82 -7.61
CA ALA A 150 3.71 -13.77 -7.47
C ALA A 150 4.29 -13.23 -8.81
N HIS A 151 3.73 -13.60 -9.98
CA HIS A 151 4.27 -13.19 -11.29
C HIS A 151 4.39 -11.67 -11.42
N ASN A 152 3.33 -10.95 -11.11
CA ASN A 152 3.30 -9.48 -11.22
C ASN A 152 4.24 -8.79 -10.22
N ASP A 153 4.42 -9.38 -9.03
CA ASP A 153 5.33 -8.86 -8.02
C ASP A 153 6.78 -9.02 -8.45
N PHE A 154 7.12 -10.16 -9.05
CA PHE A 154 8.44 -10.35 -9.65
C PHE A 154 8.70 -9.41 -10.83
N GLU A 155 7.72 -9.17 -11.68
CA GLU A 155 7.84 -8.22 -12.78
C GLU A 155 8.17 -6.82 -12.26
N LYS A 156 7.41 -6.34 -11.27
CA LYS A 156 7.63 -5.03 -10.65
C LYS A 156 8.98 -4.96 -9.92
N ALA A 157 9.30 -5.95 -9.09
CA ALA A 157 10.56 -6.01 -8.35
C ALA A 157 11.77 -6.01 -9.28
N THR A 158 11.71 -6.81 -10.35
CA THR A 158 12.76 -6.91 -11.38
C THR A 158 12.92 -5.58 -12.11
N LYS A 159 11.82 -4.90 -12.45
CA LYS A 159 11.84 -3.59 -13.10
C LYS A 159 12.50 -2.53 -12.22
N ILE A 160 12.13 -2.46 -10.94
CA ILE A 160 12.75 -1.52 -9.99
C ILE A 160 14.25 -1.81 -9.85
N ALA A 161 14.64 -3.06 -9.62
CA ALA A 161 16.03 -3.45 -9.49
C ALA A 161 16.84 -3.10 -10.75
N ARG A 162 16.25 -3.27 -11.95
CA ARG A 162 16.89 -2.88 -13.21
C ARG A 162 17.09 -1.37 -13.29
N SER A 163 16.07 -0.57 -13.00
CA SER A 163 16.20 0.90 -13.01
C SER A 163 17.22 1.39 -11.99
N MET A 164 17.32 0.76 -10.82
CA MET A 164 18.36 1.06 -9.82
C MET A 164 19.77 0.88 -10.39
N VAL A 165 19.99 -0.17 -11.20
CA VAL A 165 21.28 -0.47 -11.79
C VAL A 165 21.54 0.39 -13.04
N THR A 166 20.57 0.50 -13.93
CA THR A 166 20.80 1.04 -15.29
C THR A 166 20.50 2.53 -15.43
N GLU A 167 19.59 3.07 -14.60
CA GLU A 167 19.14 4.46 -14.71
C GLU A 167 19.64 5.33 -13.55
N TYR A 168 19.60 4.82 -12.32
CA TYR A 168 19.85 5.65 -11.12
C TYR A 168 21.26 5.53 -10.57
N GLY A 169 22.11 4.62 -11.11
CA GLY A 169 23.47 4.40 -10.63
C GLY A 169 23.51 4.00 -9.14
N MET A 170 22.53 3.24 -8.66
CA MET A 170 22.37 2.83 -7.27
C MET A 170 22.90 1.41 -6.99
N SER A 171 23.81 0.91 -7.83
CA SER A 171 24.45 -0.41 -7.69
C SER A 171 25.94 -0.31 -7.45
N ASP A 172 26.60 -1.46 -7.29
CA ASP A 172 28.06 -1.55 -7.13
C ASP A 172 28.82 -1.20 -8.43
N LEU A 173 28.10 -1.06 -9.56
CA LEU A 173 28.69 -0.62 -10.84
C LEU A 173 29.02 0.87 -10.88
N GLY A 174 28.68 1.59 -9.82
CA GLY A 174 28.93 3.03 -9.66
C GLY A 174 27.84 3.92 -10.24
N PRO A 175 28.04 5.25 -10.18
CA PRO A 175 27.05 6.26 -10.59
C PRO A 175 27.07 6.44 -12.12
N ILE A 176 26.74 5.39 -12.84
CA ILE A 176 26.73 5.34 -14.33
C ILE A 176 25.29 5.06 -14.78
N GLN A 177 24.85 5.82 -15.79
CA GLN A 177 23.60 5.56 -16.48
C GLN A 177 23.88 4.74 -17.76
N PHE A 178 23.37 3.52 -17.80
CA PHE A 178 23.57 2.61 -18.94
C PHE A 178 22.40 2.64 -19.93
N GLU A 179 21.19 2.93 -19.46
CA GLU A 179 19.97 2.97 -20.26
C GLU A 179 19.26 4.32 -20.06
N HIS A 180 18.73 4.86 -21.16
CA HIS A 180 17.84 6.04 -21.13
C HIS A 180 16.43 5.56 -21.49
N GLN A 181 15.43 6.02 -20.74
CA GLN A 181 14.05 5.90 -21.20
C GLN A 181 13.81 6.93 -22.30
N GLU A 182 14.00 6.53 -23.55
CA GLU A 182 13.51 7.33 -24.66
C GLU A 182 11.98 7.22 -24.69
N SER A 183 11.31 8.27 -24.23
CA SER A 183 9.88 8.46 -24.43
C SER A 183 9.61 8.92 -25.87
N SER A 184 9.91 8.09 -26.85
CA SER A 184 9.53 8.43 -28.24
C SER A 184 8.08 8.01 -28.49
N VAL A 185 7.22 9.01 -28.59
CA VAL A 185 5.77 8.88 -28.89
C VAL A 185 5.52 8.49 -30.37
N PHE A 186 6.57 8.29 -31.19
CA PHE A 186 6.43 7.95 -32.60
C PHE A 186 6.64 6.46 -32.88
N LEU A 187 5.55 5.75 -33.04
CA LEU A 187 5.43 4.40 -33.62
C LEU A 187 6.08 4.37 -35.03
N GLY A 188 7.32 3.98 -35.14
CA GLY A 188 7.97 3.79 -36.45
C GLY A 188 9.50 3.77 -36.42
N ARG A 189 10.14 4.19 -35.35
CA ARG A 189 11.59 4.31 -35.23
C ARG A 189 12.26 3.32 -34.27
N ASP A 190 11.45 2.51 -33.57
CA ASP A 190 11.90 1.69 -32.44
C ASP A 190 12.37 0.27 -32.81
N TYR A 191 12.62 -0.03 -34.09
CA TYR A 191 13.05 -1.35 -34.47
C TYR A 191 14.52 -1.69 -34.14
N ASN A 192 15.32 -0.73 -33.71
CA ASN A 192 16.70 -0.96 -33.31
C ASN A 192 17.05 -0.25 -31.98
N LYS A 193 16.62 -0.81 -30.85
CA LYS A 193 17.28 -0.52 -29.58
C LYS A 193 18.67 -1.13 -29.60
N SER A 194 19.64 -0.40 -30.14
CA SER A 194 21.05 -0.79 -30.01
C SER A 194 21.43 -0.62 -28.53
N ARG A 195 21.88 -1.71 -27.91
CA ARG A 195 22.48 -1.63 -26.58
C ARG A 195 23.73 -0.76 -26.66
N ASN A 196 23.81 0.29 -25.86
CA ASN A 196 24.94 1.22 -25.84
C ASN A 196 26.12 0.72 -24.99
N PHE A 197 26.12 -0.56 -24.59
CA PHE A 197 27.14 -1.16 -23.72
C PHE A 197 27.55 -2.55 -24.22
N SER A 198 28.74 -2.96 -23.82
CA SER A 198 29.33 -4.26 -24.22
C SER A 198 28.59 -5.44 -23.59
N SER A 199 28.80 -6.65 -24.15
CA SER A 199 28.24 -7.88 -23.60
C SER A 199 28.76 -8.16 -22.17
N GLN A 200 29.97 -7.71 -21.84
CA GLN A 200 30.52 -7.82 -20.49
C GLN A 200 29.73 -6.92 -19.51
N VAL A 201 29.48 -5.66 -19.86
CA VAL A 201 28.68 -4.74 -19.04
C VAL A 201 27.24 -5.26 -18.90
N ALA A 202 26.66 -5.84 -19.96
CA ALA A 202 25.34 -6.49 -19.85
C ALA A 202 25.33 -7.59 -18.80
N PHE A 203 26.35 -8.43 -18.76
CA PHE A 203 26.50 -9.48 -17.75
C PHE A 203 26.66 -8.91 -16.32
N GLU A 204 27.44 -7.85 -16.17
CA GLU A 204 27.61 -7.15 -14.87
C GLU A 204 26.30 -6.52 -14.39
N ILE A 205 25.50 -5.93 -15.29
CA ILE A 205 24.14 -5.42 -14.98
C ILE A 205 23.25 -6.55 -14.50
N ASP A 206 23.23 -7.70 -15.20
CA ASP A 206 22.42 -8.84 -14.79
C ASP A 206 22.85 -9.41 -13.44
N GLN A 207 24.15 -9.43 -13.15
CA GLN A 207 24.66 -9.83 -11.83
C GLN A 207 24.27 -8.85 -10.73
N ALA A 208 24.41 -7.54 -10.95
CA ALA A 208 24.03 -6.52 -9.98
C ALA A 208 22.53 -6.57 -9.69
N GLN A 209 21.70 -6.75 -10.71
CA GLN A 209 20.25 -6.90 -10.54
C GLN A 209 19.89 -8.15 -9.72
N ARG A 210 20.49 -9.30 -10.01
CA ARG A 210 20.30 -10.54 -9.24
C ARG A 210 20.72 -10.37 -7.79
N LYS A 211 21.84 -9.68 -7.54
CA LYS A 211 22.33 -9.40 -6.20
C LYS A 211 21.30 -8.61 -5.41
N ILE A 212 20.77 -7.52 -5.97
CA ILE A 212 19.73 -6.69 -5.32
C ILE A 212 18.50 -7.54 -4.97
N ILE A 213 17.99 -8.32 -5.91
CA ILE A 213 16.80 -9.16 -5.67
C ILE A 213 17.08 -10.18 -4.58
N ASN A 214 18.23 -10.86 -4.61
CA ASN A 214 18.58 -11.87 -3.60
C ASN A 214 18.76 -11.26 -2.20
N GLU A 215 19.42 -10.11 -2.08
CA GLU A 215 19.57 -9.40 -0.81
C GLU A 215 18.21 -9.00 -0.22
N CYS A 216 17.31 -8.46 -1.06
CA CYS A 216 15.95 -8.14 -0.66
C CYS A 216 15.16 -9.41 -0.27
N TYR A 217 15.33 -10.51 -1.00
CA TYR A 217 14.67 -11.78 -0.71
C TYR A 217 15.09 -12.35 0.64
N GLU A 218 16.39 -12.39 0.93
CA GLU A 218 16.89 -12.87 2.23
C GLU A 218 16.45 -11.95 3.39
N LYS A 219 16.45 -10.62 3.17
CA LYS A 219 15.91 -9.66 4.15
C LYS A 219 14.43 -9.94 4.42
N THR A 220 13.64 -10.13 3.38
CA THR A 220 12.20 -10.44 3.48
C THR A 220 11.97 -11.76 4.20
N LYS A 221 12.75 -12.80 3.89
CA LYS A 221 12.68 -14.11 4.54
C LYS A 221 12.93 -14.03 6.04
N LYS A 222 13.93 -13.24 6.44
CA LYS A 222 14.22 -12.97 7.84
C LYS A 222 13.05 -12.26 8.53
N ILE A 223 12.52 -11.18 7.92
CA ILE A 223 11.39 -10.43 8.50
C ILE A 223 10.17 -11.32 8.70
N ILE A 224 9.78 -12.11 7.71
CA ILE A 224 8.60 -12.98 7.80
C ILE A 224 8.83 -14.09 8.83
N THR A 225 10.02 -14.69 8.88
CA THR A 225 10.33 -15.74 9.84
C THR A 225 10.28 -15.23 11.28
N GLU A 226 10.82 -14.04 11.54
CA GLU A 226 10.81 -13.40 12.87
C GLU A 226 9.41 -12.90 13.29
N ASN A 227 8.49 -12.72 12.33
CA ASN A 227 7.14 -12.22 12.58
C ASN A 227 6.05 -13.21 12.12
N LYS A 228 6.31 -14.51 12.28
CA LYS A 228 5.39 -15.54 11.83
C LYS A 228 4.03 -15.45 12.53
N ASP A 229 4.00 -15.13 13.81
CA ASP A 229 2.76 -14.97 14.57
C ASP A 229 1.88 -13.85 14.01
N LEU A 230 2.48 -12.75 13.59
CA LEU A 230 1.78 -11.66 12.92
C LEU A 230 1.27 -12.07 11.53
N LEU A 231 2.06 -12.84 10.79
CA LEU A 231 1.65 -13.41 9.51
C LEU A 231 0.42 -14.31 9.67
N ASP A 232 0.46 -15.22 10.62
CA ASP A 232 -0.65 -16.14 10.91
C ASP A 232 -1.89 -15.38 11.38
N LEU A 233 -1.72 -14.34 12.20
CA LEU A 233 -2.80 -13.49 12.69
C LEU A 233 -3.51 -12.77 11.51
N ILE A 234 -2.76 -12.06 10.65
CA ILE A 234 -3.34 -11.34 9.50
C ILE A 234 -3.99 -12.33 8.52
N ALA A 235 -3.33 -13.44 8.21
CA ALA A 235 -3.87 -14.44 7.28
C ALA A 235 -5.18 -15.05 7.77
N ASN A 236 -5.28 -15.42 9.06
CA ASN A 236 -6.50 -15.97 9.64
C ASN A 236 -7.63 -14.94 9.67
N THR A 237 -7.33 -13.69 10.01
CA THR A 237 -8.31 -12.60 9.96
C THR A 237 -8.83 -12.37 8.53
N LEU A 238 -7.95 -12.46 7.50
CA LEU A 238 -8.38 -12.39 6.10
C LEU A 238 -9.27 -13.56 5.68
N LEU A 239 -9.05 -14.76 6.23
CA LEU A 239 -9.91 -15.91 5.95
C LEU A 239 -11.34 -15.72 6.51
N GLU A 240 -11.49 -15.01 7.62
CA GLU A 240 -12.77 -14.72 8.26
C GLU A 240 -13.48 -13.52 7.63
N HIS A 241 -12.78 -12.39 7.48
CA HIS A 241 -13.37 -11.11 7.08
C HIS A 241 -13.19 -10.75 5.60
N GLU A 242 -12.35 -11.50 4.86
CA GLU A 242 -12.01 -11.32 3.43
C GLU A 242 -11.37 -9.97 3.07
N THR A 243 -11.57 -8.94 3.88
CA THR A 243 -11.00 -7.59 3.69
C THR A 243 -10.72 -6.95 5.04
N ILE A 244 -9.54 -6.32 5.17
CA ILE A 244 -9.10 -5.61 6.37
C ILE A 244 -8.64 -4.21 5.96
N THR A 245 -9.18 -3.17 6.61
CA THR A 245 -8.80 -1.77 6.39
C THR A 245 -7.56 -1.40 7.20
N LYS A 246 -6.96 -0.23 6.92
CA LYS A 246 -5.81 0.29 7.66
C LYS A 246 -6.08 0.35 9.15
N GLU A 247 -7.18 0.93 9.54
CA GLU A 247 -7.59 1.10 10.93
C GLU A 247 -7.69 -0.26 11.65
N GLN A 248 -8.30 -1.24 10.99
CA GLN A 248 -8.40 -2.61 11.50
C GLN A 248 -7.04 -3.30 11.59
N ILE A 249 -6.14 -3.05 10.63
CA ILE A 249 -4.77 -3.60 10.64
C ILE A 249 -3.99 -3.04 11.83
N GLU A 250 -4.04 -1.73 12.06
CA GLU A 250 -3.37 -1.07 13.18
C GLU A 250 -3.90 -1.58 14.53
N TYR A 251 -5.22 -1.73 14.65
CA TYR A 251 -5.85 -2.30 15.85
C TYR A 251 -5.44 -3.77 16.05
N LEU A 252 -5.46 -4.57 14.98
CA LEU A 252 -5.07 -5.98 15.00
C LEU A 252 -3.62 -6.18 15.44
N VAL A 253 -2.70 -5.34 14.92
CA VAL A 253 -1.28 -5.39 15.28
C VAL A 253 -1.06 -5.01 16.74
N LYS A 254 -1.83 -4.05 17.26
CA LYS A 254 -1.71 -3.58 18.65
C LYS A 254 -2.34 -4.52 19.67
N ASN A 255 -3.51 -5.07 19.36
CA ASN A 255 -4.36 -5.78 20.32
C ASN A 255 -4.41 -7.32 20.10
N GLY A 256 -3.95 -7.81 18.94
CA GLY A 256 -3.98 -9.24 18.61
C GLY A 256 -5.35 -9.79 18.23
N CYS A 257 -6.37 -8.95 18.10
CA CYS A 257 -7.73 -9.32 17.70
C CYS A 257 -8.36 -8.21 16.86
N MET A 258 -9.45 -8.54 16.14
CA MET A 258 -10.27 -7.53 15.46
C MET A 258 -11.11 -6.76 16.47
N PRO A 259 -11.46 -5.49 16.17
CA PRO A 259 -12.44 -4.76 16.97
C PRO A 259 -13.79 -5.47 16.92
N ASP A 260 -14.57 -5.42 18.00
CA ASP A 260 -15.91 -6.00 18.09
C ASP A 260 -16.84 -5.36 17.04
N GLU A 261 -17.74 -6.16 16.43
CA GLU A 261 -18.64 -5.70 15.35
C GLU A 261 -19.58 -4.56 15.75
N ASP A 262 -19.85 -4.38 17.05
CA ASP A 262 -20.61 -3.26 17.60
C ASP A 262 -19.75 -2.03 17.95
N GLY A 263 -18.43 -2.15 17.85
CA GLY A 263 -17.49 -1.06 17.98
C GLY A 263 -17.33 -0.34 16.64
N GLU A 264 -18.12 0.69 16.38
CA GLU A 264 -17.53 1.84 15.71
C GLU A 264 -16.21 2.07 16.45
N ILE A 265 -15.07 1.86 15.73
CA ILE A 265 -13.75 2.20 16.29
C ILE A 265 -13.93 3.64 16.77
N ASP A 266 -13.95 3.83 18.10
CA ASP A 266 -14.23 5.14 18.64
C ASP A 266 -13.11 6.03 18.13
N GLU A 267 -13.45 7.01 17.30
CA GLU A 267 -12.48 7.95 16.71
C GLU A 267 -11.66 8.64 17.83
N THR A 268 -12.12 8.58 19.08
CA THR A 268 -11.43 9.10 20.25
C THR A 268 -10.19 8.30 20.61
N ASP A 269 -10.18 6.97 20.49
CA ASP A 269 -8.98 6.14 20.75
C ASP A 269 -7.86 6.38 19.72
N TYR A 270 -8.23 6.72 18.48
CA TYR A 270 -7.27 7.10 17.44
C TYR A 270 -6.77 8.54 17.59
N LYS A 271 -7.64 9.45 18.02
CA LYS A 271 -7.26 10.85 18.21
C LYS A 271 -6.24 11.02 19.33
N GLU A 272 -6.34 10.24 20.43
CA GLU A 272 -5.36 10.32 21.52
C GLU A 272 -3.95 9.87 21.10
N ALA A 273 -3.79 8.81 20.34
CA ALA A 273 -2.50 8.38 19.82
C ALA A 273 -1.96 9.36 18.76
N SER A 274 -2.83 9.84 17.86
CA SER A 274 -2.48 10.80 16.80
C SER A 274 -2.12 12.19 17.32
N LEU A 275 -2.81 12.71 18.32
CA LEU A 275 -2.53 14.03 18.90
C LEU A 275 -1.21 14.06 19.68
N LYS A 276 -0.86 12.97 20.35
CA LYS A 276 0.41 12.85 21.10
C LYS A 276 1.63 12.73 20.18
N ASP A 277 1.44 12.15 19.00
CA ASP A 277 2.51 11.99 18.00
C ASP A 277 2.74 13.23 17.14
N LEU A 278 1.80 14.18 17.11
CA LEU A 278 1.94 15.43 16.38
C LEU A 278 3.06 16.32 16.95
N THR A 279 3.75 16.99 16.07
CA THR A 279 4.73 18.03 16.44
C THR A 279 4.03 19.24 17.04
N LEU A 280 4.79 20.09 17.77
CA LEU A 280 4.23 21.30 18.38
C LEU A 280 3.59 22.26 17.35
N ASP A 281 4.16 22.31 16.15
CA ASP A 281 3.67 23.21 15.09
C ASP A 281 2.38 22.66 14.45
N GLU A 282 2.28 21.36 14.23
CA GLU A 282 1.06 20.69 13.75
C GLU A 282 -0.09 20.80 14.76
N LEU A 283 0.20 20.71 16.06
CA LEU A 283 -0.78 20.92 17.13
C LEU A 283 -1.26 22.37 17.17
N LYS A 284 -0.39 23.36 16.90
CA LYS A 284 -0.78 24.77 16.83
C LYS A 284 -1.69 25.04 15.63
N ASP A 285 -1.42 24.46 14.49
CA ASP A 285 -2.27 24.61 13.31
C ASP A 285 -3.64 23.96 13.53
N LEU A 286 -3.69 22.76 14.11
CA LEU A 286 -4.94 22.10 14.49
C LEU A 286 -5.76 22.89 15.51
N ALA A 287 -5.10 23.46 16.55
CA ALA A 287 -5.73 24.28 17.56
C ALA A 287 -6.27 25.60 16.97
N LYS A 288 -5.63 26.15 15.95
CA LYS A 288 -6.08 27.33 15.24
C LYS A 288 -7.35 27.05 14.43
N ASP A 289 -7.42 25.90 13.75
CA ASP A 289 -8.59 25.49 12.99
C ASP A 289 -9.80 25.20 13.90
N LYS A 290 -9.55 24.70 15.12
CA LYS A 290 -10.58 24.48 16.14
C LYS A 290 -10.91 25.72 16.98
N GLY A 291 -10.32 26.89 16.71
CA GLY A 291 -10.64 28.16 17.33
C GLY A 291 -10.11 28.32 18.77
N VAL A 292 -9.10 27.53 19.18
CA VAL A 292 -8.43 27.67 20.47
C VAL A 292 -7.71 29.03 20.56
N LYS A 293 -7.88 29.74 21.66
CA LYS A 293 -7.27 31.08 21.85
C LYS A 293 -5.90 30.98 22.52
N ASN A 294 -5.03 31.96 22.21
CA ASN A 294 -3.68 32.11 22.78
C ASN A 294 -2.66 31.00 22.44
N ILE A 295 -2.77 30.37 21.27
CA ILE A 295 -1.99 29.24 20.79
C ILE A 295 -0.46 29.49 20.83
N ALA A 296 -0.02 30.72 20.52
CA ALA A 296 1.41 31.04 20.35
C ALA A 296 2.27 30.87 21.62
N LYS A 297 1.67 30.84 22.80
CA LYS A 297 2.36 30.76 24.10
C LYS A 297 2.16 29.43 24.83
N LYS A 298 1.38 28.50 24.26
CA LYS A 298 1.05 27.22 24.90
C LYS A 298 2.09 26.15 24.59
N THR A 299 2.36 25.33 25.58
CA THR A 299 3.20 24.13 25.45
C THR A 299 2.44 23.00 24.74
N LYS A 300 3.14 21.95 24.32
CA LYS A 300 2.53 20.77 23.69
C LYS A 300 1.46 20.14 24.58
N GLU A 301 1.71 20.04 25.88
CA GLU A 301 0.79 19.45 26.85
C GLU A 301 -0.46 20.30 27.07
N GLU A 302 -0.33 21.63 27.09
CA GLU A 302 -1.46 22.55 27.22
C GLU A 302 -2.33 22.56 25.97
N LEU A 303 -1.73 22.45 24.76
CA LEU A 303 -2.47 22.36 23.51
C LEU A 303 -3.22 21.04 23.38
N LEU A 304 -2.64 19.92 23.83
CA LEU A 304 -3.31 18.63 23.88
C LEU A 304 -4.55 18.68 24.78
N LYS A 305 -4.41 19.26 25.97
CA LYS A 305 -5.52 19.40 26.93
C LYS A 305 -6.64 20.29 26.41
N ASP A 306 -6.29 21.41 25.76
CA ASP A 306 -7.30 22.32 25.20
C ASP A 306 -8.02 21.71 24.00
N LEU A 307 -7.33 20.86 23.21
CA LEU A 307 -7.92 20.15 22.09
C LEU A 307 -8.86 19.03 22.56
N GLU A 308 -8.56 18.40 23.69
CA GLU A 308 -9.42 17.41 24.36
C GLU A 308 -10.66 18.07 25.01
N GLU A 309 -10.55 19.31 25.54
CA GLU A 309 -11.69 20.03 26.16
C GLU A 309 -12.61 20.73 25.12
N THR A 310 -12.20 20.81 23.86
CA THR A 310 -12.95 21.52 22.79
C THR A 310 -13.86 20.57 21.98
N GLU A 311 -13.94 19.29 22.35
CA GLU A 311 -14.92 18.30 21.90
C GLU A 311 -16.15 18.27 22.85
#